data_332f457072ae0a6fe1884300a9b9072e
#
_entry.id   332f457072ae0a6fe1884300a9b9072e
#
_cell.length_a   1.000
_cell.length_b   1.000
_cell.length_c   1.000
_cell.angle_alpha   90.00
_cell.angle_beta   90.00
_cell.angle_gamma   90.00
#
_symmetry.space_group_name_H-M   'P 1'
#
loop_
_entity.id
_entity.type
_entity.pdbx_description
1 polymer ?
#
loop_
_entity_poly.entity_id
_entity_poly.type
_entity_poly.pdbx_seq_one_letter_code
_entity_poly.pdbx_strand_id
1 'polypeptide(L)'
;MIYLKIIYIKETEETCDIIKRLILKVKRFLNIINVENKSNNTIYYLPIFKDSKISKYRIKRLVWKINNLLEKEGCNSIVLSEYLCKNLLFKNYLCSENINILDGRFLFKCLTNNVIKYIFKLKKREVEFRRNFITNK
;
A
#
# COMPACT_ATOMS: atom_id res chain seq x y z
N MET A 1 -19.52 13.04 3.37
CA MET A 1 -18.93 11.97 2.54
C MET A 1 -17.47 11.80 2.92
N ILE A 2 -17.12 10.66 3.50
CA ILE A 2 -15.75 10.38 3.91
C ILE A 2 -15.01 9.85 2.68
N TYR A 3 -14.09 10.65 2.14
CA TYR A 3 -13.20 10.20 1.08
C TYR A 3 -12.04 9.45 1.71
N LEU A 4 -11.95 8.14 1.46
CA LEU A 4 -10.84 7.33 1.89
C LEU A 4 -9.69 7.58 0.92
N LYS A 5 -8.71 8.37 1.34
CA LYS A 5 -7.50 8.60 0.58
C LYS A 5 -6.51 7.48 0.86
N ILE A 6 -6.16 6.73 -0.17
CA ILE A 6 -5.17 5.65 -0.06
C ILE A 6 -3.81 6.20 -0.49
N ILE A 7 -2.82 6.03 0.38
CA ILE A 7 -1.44 6.38 0.09
C ILE A 7 -0.65 5.10 -0.16
N TYR A 8 -0.12 4.98 -1.36
CA TYR A 8 0.68 3.85 -1.80
C TYR A 8 2.13 4.27 -1.90
N ILE A 9 3.03 3.52 -1.27
CA ILE A 9 4.47 3.80 -1.27
C ILE A 9 5.16 2.69 -2.03
N LYS A 10 5.93 3.06 -3.05
CA LYS A 10 6.68 2.11 -3.85
C LYS A 10 8.07 2.63 -4.21
N GLU A 11 8.92 1.72 -4.62
CA GLU A 11 10.25 2.02 -5.14
C GLU A 11 10.14 2.68 -6.51
N THR A 12 11.18 3.44 -6.89
CA THR A 12 11.27 4.05 -8.22
C THR A 12 11.65 2.98 -9.26
N GLU A 13 10.94 2.97 -10.38
CA GLU A 13 11.23 2.08 -11.47
C GLU A 13 12.49 2.53 -12.22
N GLU A 14 13.34 1.55 -12.61
CA GLU A 14 14.50 1.82 -13.44
C GLU A 14 14.05 2.17 -14.85
N THR A 15 14.76 3.12 -15.48
CA THR A 15 14.51 3.53 -16.86
C THR A 15 15.77 3.35 -17.69
N CYS A 16 15.60 3.01 -18.97
CA CYS A 16 16.70 2.88 -19.91
C CYS A 16 17.19 4.23 -20.46
N ASP A 17 16.48 5.31 -20.22
CA ASP A 17 16.84 6.66 -20.67
C ASP A 17 17.97 7.21 -19.81
N ILE A 18 19.07 7.63 -20.45
CA ILE A 18 20.29 8.13 -19.80
C ILE A 18 19.98 9.39 -18.99
N ILE A 19 19.19 10.32 -19.52
CA ILE A 19 18.83 11.59 -18.86
C ILE A 19 17.99 11.31 -17.62
N LYS A 20 16.99 10.43 -17.75
CA LYS A 20 16.15 10.04 -16.62
C LYS A 20 16.95 9.29 -15.55
N ARG A 21 17.92 8.46 -15.94
CA ARG A 21 18.85 7.81 -15.00
C ARG A 21 19.66 8.81 -14.19
N LEU A 22 20.17 9.85 -14.82
CA LEU A 22 20.92 10.90 -14.12
C LEU A 22 20.01 11.63 -13.14
N ILE A 23 18.80 11.98 -13.53
CA ILE A 23 17.82 12.61 -12.65
C ILE A 23 17.51 11.71 -11.46
N LEU A 24 17.32 10.41 -11.68
CA LEU A 24 17.07 9.44 -10.61
C LEU A 24 18.25 9.32 -9.65
N LYS A 25 19.49 9.34 -10.15
CA LYS A 25 20.70 9.33 -9.31
C LYS A 25 20.77 10.58 -8.43
N VAL A 26 20.46 11.74 -8.96
CA VAL A 26 20.41 13.00 -8.18
C VAL A 26 19.31 12.92 -7.12
N LYS A 27 18.12 12.46 -7.45
CA LYS A 27 17.04 12.27 -6.49
C LYS A 27 17.42 11.29 -5.38
N ARG A 28 18.09 10.21 -5.74
CA ARG A 28 18.61 9.23 -4.78
C ARG A 28 19.61 9.85 -3.82
N PHE A 29 20.54 10.62 -4.33
CA PHE A 29 21.54 11.31 -3.52
C PHE A 29 20.90 12.29 -2.53
N LEU A 30 19.90 13.04 -2.98
CA LEU A 30 19.18 14.02 -2.16
C LEU A 30 18.01 13.42 -1.35
N ASN A 31 17.74 12.12 -1.49
CA ASN A 31 16.59 11.46 -0.87
C ASN A 31 15.23 12.17 -1.17
N ILE A 32 15.01 12.53 -2.41
CA ILE A 32 13.80 13.20 -2.84
C ILE A 32 12.70 12.16 -3.11
N ILE A 33 11.55 12.33 -2.46
CA ILE A 33 10.36 11.49 -2.67
C ILE A 33 9.47 12.18 -3.70
N ASN A 34 9.16 11.50 -4.79
CA ASN A 34 8.20 11.98 -5.79
C ASN A 34 6.79 11.62 -5.36
N VAL A 35 5.91 12.61 -5.38
CA VAL A 35 4.50 12.43 -5.04
C VAL A 35 3.67 12.58 -6.31
N GLU A 36 2.89 11.54 -6.64
CA GLU A 36 1.94 11.56 -7.74
C GLU A 36 0.52 11.50 -7.19
N ASN A 37 -0.27 12.52 -7.44
CA ASN A 37 -1.68 12.57 -7.04
C ASN A 37 -2.56 12.09 -8.18
N LYS A 38 -3.26 10.98 -7.94
CA LYS A 38 -4.35 10.50 -8.79
C LYS A 38 -5.67 10.69 -8.03
N SER A 39 -6.79 10.87 -8.73
CA SER A 39 -8.09 11.31 -8.18
C SER A 39 -8.39 10.96 -6.70
N ASN A 40 -8.23 9.71 -6.28
CA ASN A 40 -8.46 9.26 -4.91
C ASN A 40 -7.22 8.60 -4.26
N ASN A 41 -6.14 8.45 -5.03
CA ASN A 41 -4.94 7.76 -4.60
C ASN A 41 -3.73 8.67 -4.72
N THR A 42 -2.83 8.60 -3.75
CA THR A 42 -1.53 9.27 -3.81
C THR A 42 -0.45 8.21 -3.83
N ILE A 43 0.51 8.33 -4.73
CA ILE A 43 1.63 7.41 -4.83
C ILE A 43 2.91 8.17 -4.45
N TYR A 44 3.66 7.63 -3.47
CA TYR A 44 4.98 8.13 -3.11
C TYR A 44 6.03 7.21 -3.72
N TYR A 45 6.84 7.75 -4.62
CA TYR A 45 7.97 7.04 -5.21
C TYR A 45 9.22 7.32 -4.39
N LEU A 46 9.72 6.30 -3.71
CA LEU A 46 10.95 6.42 -2.95
C LEU A 46 12.16 6.35 -3.89
N PRO A 47 13.23 7.11 -3.62
CA PRO A 47 14.46 7.08 -4.42
C PRO A 47 15.30 5.85 -4.12
N ILE A 48 14.72 4.67 -4.28
CA ILE A 48 15.32 3.37 -3.99
C ILE A 48 15.19 2.49 -5.24
N PHE A 49 16.28 1.80 -5.59
CA PHE A 49 16.30 0.81 -6.65
C PHE A 49 16.32 -0.60 -6.06
N LYS A 50 15.62 -1.54 -6.70
CA LYS A 50 15.49 -2.92 -6.23
C LYS A 50 16.82 -3.63 -6.00
N ASP A 51 17.83 -3.34 -6.83
CA ASP A 51 19.13 -4.02 -6.79
C ASP A 51 20.15 -3.38 -5.86
N SER A 52 19.80 -2.31 -5.16
CA SER A 52 20.73 -1.61 -4.29
C SER A 52 20.45 -1.88 -2.83
N LYS A 53 21.52 -2.11 -2.06
CA LYS A 53 21.44 -2.18 -0.60
C LYS A 53 21.18 -0.80 -0.03
N ILE A 54 20.26 -0.71 0.91
CA ILE A 54 19.88 0.54 1.55
C ILE A 54 20.51 0.58 2.94
N SER A 55 21.28 1.65 3.23
CA SER A 55 21.86 1.83 4.56
C SER A 55 20.76 2.13 5.61
N LYS A 56 21.03 1.74 6.84
CA LYS A 56 20.14 2.01 7.99
C LYS A 56 19.85 3.51 8.15
N TYR A 57 20.85 4.35 8.01
CA TYR A 57 20.72 5.80 8.10
C TYR A 57 19.76 6.35 7.02
N ARG A 58 19.89 5.85 5.81
CA ARG A 58 19.05 6.25 4.69
C ARG A 58 17.59 5.85 4.89
N ILE A 59 17.38 4.65 5.40
CA ILE A 59 16.03 4.17 5.75
C ILE A 59 15.39 5.08 6.79
N LYS A 60 16.09 5.41 7.86
CA LYS A 60 15.60 6.34 8.90
C LYS A 60 15.21 7.68 8.31
N ARG A 61 16.04 8.24 7.44
CA ARG A 61 15.80 9.54 6.83
C ARG A 61 14.57 9.51 5.89
N LEU A 62 14.43 8.44 5.12
CA LEU A 62 13.26 8.24 4.26
C LEU A 62 11.98 8.09 5.08
N VAL A 63 12.00 7.32 6.14
CA VAL A 63 10.87 7.15 7.06
C VAL A 63 10.47 8.48 7.69
N TRP A 64 11.44 9.28 8.11
CA TRP A 64 11.18 10.61 8.65
C TRP A 64 10.48 11.52 7.62
N LYS A 65 10.94 11.51 6.39
CA LYS A 65 10.30 12.27 5.29
C LYS A 65 8.88 11.77 5.00
N ILE A 66 8.69 10.47 4.98
CA ILE A 66 7.36 9.85 4.80
C ILE A 66 6.42 10.30 5.92
N ASN A 67 6.86 10.26 7.16
CA ASN A 67 6.06 10.69 8.29
C ASN A 67 5.63 12.16 8.17
N ASN A 68 6.55 13.04 7.77
CA ASN A 68 6.22 14.44 7.55
C ASN A 68 5.18 14.63 6.43
N LEU A 69 5.29 13.88 5.34
CA LEU A 69 4.31 13.94 4.25
C LEU A 69 2.94 13.42 4.71
N LEU A 70 2.91 12.35 5.49
CA LEU A 70 1.66 11.78 6.02
C LEU A 70 0.99 12.74 7.01
N GLU A 71 1.74 13.44 7.84
CA GLU A 71 1.20 14.45 8.74
C GLU A 71 0.53 15.58 7.98
N LYS A 72 1.13 16.04 6.89
CA LYS A 72 0.55 17.07 6.01
C LYS A 72 -0.76 16.60 5.36
N GLU A 73 -0.84 15.32 5.01
CA GLU A 73 -2.04 14.71 4.41
C GLU A 73 -3.11 14.35 5.45
N GLY A 74 -2.76 14.38 6.73
CA GLY A 74 -3.66 13.96 7.81
C GLY A 74 -4.01 12.48 7.80
N CYS A 75 -3.12 11.65 7.25
CA CYS A 75 -3.30 10.21 7.12
C CYS A 75 -2.12 9.48 7.79
N ASN A 76 -2.40 8.38 8.49
CA ASN A 76 -1.36 7.56 9.11
C ASN A 76 -1.37 6.10 8.62
N SER A 77 -2.21 5.77 7.64
CA SER A 77 -2.32 4.43 7.06
C SER A 77 -1.80 4.43 5.63
N ILE A 78 -0.93 3.48 5.33
CA ILE A 78 -0.26 3.38 4.04
C ILE A 78 -0.27 1.95 3.51
N VAL A 79 -0.14 1.81 2.20
CA VAL A 79 0.09 0.53 1.53
C VAL A 79 1.51 0.54 0.98
N LEU A 80 2.28 -0.50 1.27
CA LEU A 80 3.64 -0.67 0.74
C LEU A 80 3.64 -1.60 -0.47
N SER A 81 4.57 -1.36 -1.41
CA SER A 81 4.83 -2.30 -2.50
C SER A 81 5.36 -3.62 -1.94
N GLU A 82 5.28 -4.68 -2.73
CA GLU A 82 5.78 -6.00 -2.34
C GLU A 82 7.27 -5.97 -1.97
N TYR A 83 8.07 -5.24 -2.73
CA TYR A 83 9.50 -5.07 -2.47
C TYR A 83 9.76 -4.41 -1.11
N LEU A 84 9.04 -3.33 -0.79
CA LEU A 84 9.19 -2.64 0.50
C LEU A 84 8.63 -3.45 1.66
N CYS A 85 7.59 -4.25 1.42
CA CYS A 85 7.05 -5.16 2.44
C CYS A 85 8.04 -6.23 2.88
N LYS A 86 8.95 -6.65 2.01
CA LYS A 86 10.00 -7.63 2.33
C LYS A 86 11.14 -7.04 3.15
N ASN A 87 11.27 -5.73 3.21
CA ASN A 87 12.31 -5.07 4.01
C ASN A 87 11.82 -4.86 5.45
N LEU A 88 12.21 -5.78 6.33
CA LEU A 88 11.79 -5.77 7.74
C LEU A 88 12.26 -4.51 8.48
N LEU A 89 13.45 -4.03 8.18
CA LEU A 89 14.01 -2.84 8.83
C LEU A 89 13.18 -1.60 8.49
N PHE A 90 12.80 -1.44 7.24
CA PHE A 90 11.94 -0.35 6.78
C PHE A 90 10.56 -0.41 7.44
N LYS A 91 9.95 -1.58 7.49
CA LYS A 91 8.67 -1.80 8.19
C LYS A 91 8.75 -1.45 9.67
N ASN A 92 9.79 -1.89 10.35
CA ASN A 92 9.98 -1.65 11.79
C ASN A 92 10.10 -0.16 12.08
N TYR A 93 10.81 0.59 11.27
CA TYR A 93 10.90 2.04 11.44
C TYR A 93 9.58 2.75 11.18
N LEU A 94 8.82 2.33 10.18
CA LEU A 94 7.48 2.87 9.95
C LEU A 94 6.55 2.60 11.12
N CYS A 95 6.56 1.40 11.66
CA CYS A 95 5.73 1.03 12.82
C CYS A 95 6.13 1.83 14.08
N SER A 96 7.43 2.12 14.26
CA SER A 96 7.90 2.93 15.42
C SER A 96 7.41 4.37 15.35
N GLU A 97 7.09 4.90 14.18
CA GLU A 97 6.51 6.23 13.99
C GLU A 97 4.97 6.22 14.03
N ASN A 98 4.36 5.17 14.52
CA ASN A 98 2.89 5.00 14.59
C ASN A 98 2.20 5.04 13.22
N ILE A 99 2.90 4.65 12.18
CA ILE A 99 2.34 4.53 10.83
C ILE A 99 1.76 3.12 10.66
N ASN A 100 0.48 3.04 10.34
CA ASN A 100 -0.20 1.77 10.09
C ASN A 100 0.07 1.30 8.67
N ILE A 101 0.66 0.12 8.54
CA ILE A 101 0.90 -0.52 7.25
C ILE A 101 -0.25 -1.46 6.95
N LEU A 102 -1.00 -1.13 5.90
CA LEU A 102 -2.05 -2.00 5.39
C LEU A 102 -1.38 -3.08 4.53
N ASP A 103 -1.24 -4.26 5.10
CA ASP A 103 -0.68 -5.40 4.39
C ASP A 103 -1.71 -5.95 3.39
N GLY A 104 -1.25 -6.31 2.19
CA GLY A 104 -2.08 -6.99 1.19
C GLY A 104 -2.74 -8.25 1.73
N ARG A 105 -2.12 -8.95 2.67
CA ARG A 105 -2.71 -10.08 3.38
C ARG A 105 -3.94 -9.69 4.19
N PHE A 106 -3.90 -8.56 4.87
CA PHE A 106 -5.04 -8.06 5.63
C PHE A 106 -6.20 -7.70 4.70
N LEU A 107 -5.93 -6.98 3.62
CA LEU A 107 -6.92 -6.68 2.59
C LEU A 107 -7.50 -7.95 1.99
N PHE A 108 -6.66 -8.92 1.68
CA PHE A 108 -7.09 -10.21 1.15
C PHE A 108 -7.98 -10.96 2.14
N LYS A 109 -7.64 -10.97 3.42
CA LYS A 109 -8.48 -11.55 4.47
C LYS A 109 -9.83 -10.86 4.56
N CYS A 110 -9.87 -9.54 4.54
CA CYS A 110 -11.11 -8.77 4.58
C CYS A 110 -11.99 -9.06 3.36
N LEU A 111 -11.40 -9.07 2.16
CA LEU A 111 -12.11 -9.38 0.92
C LEU A 111 -12.60 -10.85 0.92
N THR A 112 -11.76 -11.78 1.36
CA THR A 112 -12.11 -13.21 1.45
C THR A 112 -13.27 -13.42 2.42
N ASN A 113 -13.26 -12.79 3.58
CA ASN A 113 -14.35 -12.85 4.54
C ASN A 113 -15.66 -12.32 3.95
N ASN A 114 -15.61 -11.20 3.25
CA ASN A 114 -16.76 -10.62 2.59
C ASN A 114 -17.32 -11.52 1.47
N VAL A 115 -16.43 -12.12 0.68
CA VAL A 115 -16.80 -13.07 -0.37
C VAL A 115 -17.42 -14.32 0.24
N ILE A 116 -16.85 -14.87 1.31
CA ILE A 116 -17.39 -16.03 2.01
C ILE A 116 -18.79 -15.72 2.56
N LYS A 117 -18.97 -14.59 3.22
CA LYS A 117 -20.29 -14.16 3.72
C LYS A 117 -21.31 -14.02 2.60
N TYR A 118 -20.91 -13.48 1.47
CA TYR A 118 -21.78 -13.35 0.30
C TYR A 118 -22.17 -14.71 -0.26
N ILE A 119 -21.23 -15.64 -0.38
CA ILE A 119 -21.50 -17.01 -0.84
C ILE A 119 -22.47 -17.73 0.11
N PHE A 120 -22.29 -17.60 1.42
CA PHE A 120 -23.22 -18.17 2.40
C PHE A 120 -24.63 -17.60 2.28
N LYS A 121 -24.77 -16.29 2.06
CA LYS A 121 -26.07 -15.68 1.81
C LYS A 121 -26.74 -16.24 0.56
N LEU A 122 -26.00 -16.42 -0.51
CA LEU A 122 -26.54 -17.01 -1.75
C LEU A 122 -27.01 -18.45 -1.55
N LYS A 123 -26.21 -19.28 -0.85
CA LYS A 123 -26.58 -20.66 -0.52
C LYS A 123 -27.81 -20.72 0.36
N LYS A 124 -27.91 -19.85 1.35
CA LYS A 124 -29.10 -19.79 2.23
C LYS A 124 -30.35 -19.45 1.43
N ARG A 125 -30.30 -18.48 0.53
CA ARG A 125 -31.39 -18.13 -0.35
C ARG A 125 -31.80 -19.29 -1.27
N GLU A 126 -30.83 -20.02 -1.81
CA GLU A 126 -31.09 -21.19 -2.65
C GLU A 126 -31.80 -22.30 -1.88
N VAL A 127 -31.34 -22.59 -0.66
CA VAL A 127 -31.98 -23.59 0.22
C VAL A 127 -33.40 -23.16 0.58
N GLU A 128 -33.63 -21.93 0.92
CA GLU A 128 -34.97 -21.40 1.22
C GLU A 128 -35.89 -21.47 -0.01
N PHE A 129 -35.41 -21.16 -1.19
CA PHE A 129 -36.13 -21.29 -2.44
C PHE A 129 -36.53 -22.74 -2.71
N ARG A 130 -35.63 -23.68 -2.54
CA ARG A 130 -35.92 -25.12 -2.70
C ARG A 130 -36.94 -25.62 -1.68
N ARG A 131 -36.85 -25.20 -0.42
CA ARG A 131 -37.83 -25.53 0.62
C ARG A 131 -39.20 -25.03 0.27
N ASN A 132 -39.34 -23.78 -0.14
CA ASN A 132 -40.60 -23.20 -0.53
C ASN A 132 -41.22 -23.89 -1.75
N PHE A 133 -40.40 -24.32 -2.70
CA PHE A 133 -40.82 -25.07 -3.87
C PHE A 133 -41.35 -26.46 -3.52
N ILE A 134 -40.71 -27.15 -2.57
CA ILE A 134 -41.09 -28.49 -2.11
C ILE A 134 -42.34 -28.41 -1.24
N THR A 135 -42.50 -27.41 -0.39
CA THR A 135 -43.66 -27.26 0.51
C THR A 135 -44.92 -26.82 -0.19
N ASN A 136 -44.84 -26.22 -1.37
CA ASN A 136 -46.00 -25.80 -2.18
C ASN A 136 -46.55 -26.89 -3.15
N LYS A 137 -46.02 -28.09 -3.04
CA LYS A 137 -46.57 -29.24 -3.71
C LYS A 137 -47.59 -29.91 -2.75
#